data_0629b5a177ebe6a8d5f0557c717548fb
#
_entry.id   0629b5a177ebe6a8d5f0557c717548fb
#
_cell.length_a   1.000
_cell.length_b   1.000
_cell.length_c   1.000
_cell.angle_alpha   90.00
_cell.angle_beta   90.00
_cell.angle_gamma   90.00
#
_symmetry.space_group_name_H-M   'P 1'
#
loop_
_entity.id
_entity.type
_entity.pdbx_description
1 polymer ?
#
loop_
_entity_poly.entity_id
_entity_poly.type
_entity_poly.pdbx_seq_one_letter_code
_entity_poly.pdbx_strand_id
1 'polypeptide(L)'
;MNAILHGNQDVVVLSPTGSGKTLAYLLPVSQLVDAADDEPQAIVVTPGRELALQSATVLKNMGSGLRAMACYGGRAAMDEHRMMKQVRPQIIFGTPGRLNDHLDKGNFSPYHIKYLIIDEFDKCLEMGFQDEMSRLIKKLPGLRRHFLLSATEAEEIPRFVHMGRVDKIDYRMDEEQVPDRVHIYKVESPVKDKLESLGLLLRSLGDQSTIVFLNYRDSVERTNKYLVEQGF
;
A
#
# COMPACT_ATOMS: atom_id res chain seq x y z
N MET A 1 6.17 11.49 -11.64
CA MET A 1 6.76 12.54 -10.77
C MET A 1 6.40 13.94 -11.24
N ASN A 2 6.75 14.36 -12.45
CA ASN A 2 6.48 15.73 -12.95
C ASN A 2 5.01 16.13 -12.89
N ALA A 3 4.07 15.24 -13.26
CA ALA A 3 2.64 15.49 -13.19
C ALA A 3 2.15 15.79 -11.76
N ILE A 4 2.71 15.14 -10.75
CA ILE A 4 2.40 15.41 -9.34
C ILE A 4 3.02 16.72 -8.90
N LEU A 5 4.29 16.98 -9.21
CA LEU A 5 5.02 18.16 -8.71
C LEU A 5 4.58 19.45 -9.37
N HIS A 6 4.43 19.46 -10.70
CA HIS A 6 4.20 20.68 -11.49
C HIS A 6 2.77 20.79 -12.04
N GLY A 7 2.00 19.71 -12.03
CA GLY A 7 0.62 19.72 -12.50
C GLY A 7 -0.36 20.25 -11.45
N ASN A 8 -1.53 20.64 -11.93
CA ASN A 8 -2.66 21.05 -11.09
C ASN A 8 -3.83 20.05 -11.12
N GLN A 9 -3.66 18.97 -11.86
CA GLN A 9 -4.70 17.97 -12.10
C GLN A 9 -4.55 16.79 -11.14
N ASP A 10 -5.61 16.02 -10.99
CA ASP A 10 -5.53 14.70 -10.38
C ASP A 10 -4.70 13.77 -11.25
N VAL A 11 -4.07 12.77 -10.67
CA VAL A 11 -3.16 11.88 -11.41
C VAL A 11 -3.55 10.43 -11.17
N VAL A 12 -3.65 9.67 -12.26
CA VAL A 12 -3.79 8.21 -12.22
C VAL A 12 -2.55 7.60 -12.85
N VAL A 13 -1.89 6.73 -12.10
CA VAL A 13 -0.69 6.01 -12.55
C VAL A 13 -0.99 4.53 -12.60
N LEU A 14 -0.89 3.95 -13.79
CA LEU A 14 -0.95 2.51 -14.00
C LEU A 14 0.47 1.99 -14.21
N SER A 15 0.89 1.07 -13.35
CA SER A 15 2.25 0.55 -13.39
C SER A 15 2.36 -0.77 -12.63
N PRO A 16 3.11 -1.77 -13.09
CA PRO A 16 3.25 -3.05 -12.43
C PRO A 16 3.72 -2.95 -10.97
N THR A 17 3.46 -3.98 -10.18
CA THR A 17 4.04 -4.10 -8.84
C THR A 17 5.56 -4.14 -8.92
N GLY A 18 6.24 -3.47 -7.98
CA GLY A 18 7.71 -3.41 -7.95
C GLY A 18 8.34 -2.38 -8.91
N SER A 19 7.54 -1.60 -9.65
CA SER A 19 8.02 -0.56 -10.58
C SER A 19 8.53 0.73 -9.91
N GLY A 20 8.52 0.82 -8.57
CA GLY A 20 8.94 2.01 -7.84
C GLY A 20 7.83 3.05 -7.61
N LYS A 21 6.55 2.68 -7.72
CA LYS A 21 5.39 3.58 -7.49
C LYS A 21 5.51 4.38 -6.19
N THR A 22 5.93 3.74 -5.10
CA THR A 22 6.05 4.40 -3.80
C THR A 22 6.99 5.61 -3.85
N LEU A 23 8.17 5.46 -4.44
CA LEU A 23 9.08 6.60 -4.64
C LEU A 23 8.54 7.62 -5.64
N ALA A 24 7.85 7.16 -6.69
CA ALA A 24 7.31 8.02 -7.72
C ALA A 24 6.27 9.04 -7.19
N TYR A 25 5.53 8.71 -6.12
CA TYR A 25 4.65 9.68 -5.48
C TYR A 25 5.26 10.33 -4.23
N LEU A 26 6.08 9.63 -3.45
CA LEU A 26 6.65 10.21 -2.23
C LEU A 26 7.63 11.35 -2.52
N LEU A 27 8.47 11.21 -3.54
CA LEU A 27 9.42 12.26 -3.92
C LEU A 27 8.73 13.59 -4.24
N PRO A 28 7.74 13.66 -5.15
CA PRO A 28 7.05 14.93 -5.40
C PRO A 28 6.18 15.37 -4.23
N VAL A 29 5.48 14.47 -3.54
CA VAL A 29 4.62 14.83 -2.40
C VAL A 29 5.46 15.42 -1.26
N SER A 30 6.65 14.90 -1.01
CA SER A 30 7.56 15.47 0.02
C SER A 30 8.01 16.90 -0.27
N GLN A 31 7.95 17.34 -1.53
CA GLN A 31 8.25 18.73 -1.91
C GLN A 31 7.01 19.64 -1.86
N LEU A 32 5.81 19.06 -1.94
CA LEU A 32 4.54 19.81 -1.86
C LEU A 32 4.08 20.05 -0.43
N VAL A 33 4.60 19.29 0.51
CA VAL A 33 4.25 19.34 1.94
C VAL A 33 5.20 20.29 2.65
N ASP A 34 4.63 21.21 3.43
CA ASP A 34 5.40 22.14 4.25
C ASP A 34 5.88 21.45 5.54
N ALA A 35 7.18 21.30 5.69
CA ALA A 35 7.78 20.67 6.86
C ALA A 35 7.66 21.52 8.14
N ALA A 36 7.41 22.82 8.01
CA ALA A 36 7.23 23.73 9.13
C ALA A 36 5.81 23.70 9.72
N ASP A 37 4.84 23.19 8.95
CA ASP A 37 3.48 22.99 9.44
C ASP A 37 3.39 21.71 10.28
N ASP A 38 2.89 21.82 11.49
CA ASP A 38 2.71 20.70 12.43
C ASP A 38 1.43 19.90 12.20
N GLU A 39 0.64 20.24 11.17
CA GLU A 39 -0.60 19.55 10.82
C GLU A 39 -0.40 18.59 9.65
N PRO A 40 -1.13 17.47 9.59
CA PRO A 40 -1.10 16.57 8.45
C PRO A 40 -1.62 17.25 7.18
N GLN A 41 -0.87 17.15 6.09
CA GLN A 41 -1.21 17.77 4.81
C GLN A 41 -1.47 16.76 3.71
N ALA A 42 -1.01 15.51 3.90
CA ALA A 42 -1.24 14.42 2.97
C ALA A 42 -1.67 13.14 3.70
N ILE A 43 -2.59 12.43 3.08
CA ILE A 43 -2.98 11.07 3.48
C ILE A 43 -2.63 10.10 2.37
N VAL A 44 -1.98 9.00 2.74
CA VAL A 44 -1.71 7.87 1.86
C VAL A 44 -2.55 6.69 2.34
N VAL A 45 -3.57 6.35 1.57
CA VAL A 45 -4.42 5.18 1.78
C VAL A 45 -3.73 3.95 1.20
N THR A 46 -3.68 2.87 1.96
CA THR A 46 -3.13 1.59 1.55
C THR A 46 -4.11 0.45 1.90
N PRO A 47 -4.12 -0.66 1.13
CA PRO A 47 -5.01 -1.78 1.40
C PRO A 47 -4.67 -2.56 2.68
N GLY A 48 -3.42 -2.48 3.13
CA GLY A 48 -2.95 -3.25 4.29
C GLY A 48 -1.92 -2.52 5.14
N ARG A 49 -1.76 -3.03 6.36
CA ARG A 49 -0.84 -2.47 7.37
C ARG A 49 0.62 -2.56 6.94
N GLU A 50 0.99 -3.63 6.26
CA GLU A 50 2.36 -3.87 5.80
C GLU A 50 2.80 -2.78 4.82
N LEU A 51 1.95 -2.44 3.86
CA LEU A 51 2.23 -1.39 2.89
C LEU A 51 2.26 0.00 3.55
N ALA A 52 1.37 0.27 4.52
CA ALA A 52 1.40 1.51 5.29
C ALA A 52 2.72 1.70 6.03
N LEU A 53 3.20 0.65 6.70
CA LEU A 53 4.48 0.65 7.40
C LEU A 53 5.68 0.80 6.45
N GLN A 54 5.66 0.04 5.35
CA GLN A 54 6.71 0.07 4.35
C GLN A 54 6.84 1.47 3.74
N SER A 55 5.73 2.07 3.33
CA SER A 55 5.72 3.40 2.71
C SER A 55 6.15 4.50 3.69
N ALA A 56 5.73 4.43 4.95
CA ALA A 56 6.19 5.34 6.01
C ALA A 56 7.71 5.19 6.25
N THR A 57 8.23 3.95 6.21
CA THR A 57 9.66 3.67 6.34
C THR A 57 10.45 4.22 5.15
N VAL A 58 9.92 4.07 3.94
CA VAL A 58 10.55 4.67 2.73
C VAL A 58 10.66 6.18 2.89
N LEU A 59 9.59 6.87 3.28
CA LEU A 59 9.64 8.33 3.50
C LEU A 59 10.70 8.73 4.54
N LYS A 60 10.77 8.00 5.65
CA LYS A 60 11.78 8.23 6.69
C LYS A 60 13.20 8.08 6.13
N ASN A 61 13.44 7.04 5.33
CA ASN A 61 14.76 6.74 4.76
C ASN A 61 15.16 7.71 3.64
N MET A 62 14.21 8.43 3.04
CA MET A 62 14.49 9.49 2.07
C MET A 62 15.19 10.71 2.67
N GLY A 63 15.21 10.86 4.00
CA GLY A 63 15.84 11.99 4.65
C GLY A 63 15.17 13.34 4.36
N SER A 64 13.89 13.36 4.03
CA SER A 64 13.13 14.58 3.68
C SER A 64 12.91 15.55 4.85
N GLY A 65 13.19 15.12 6.10
CA GLY A 65 12.87 15.87 7.31
C GLY A 65 11.39 15.84 7.70
N LEU A 66 10.52 15.29 6.88
CA LEU A 66 9.09 15.16 7.17
C LEU A 66 8.82 14.06 8.18
N ARG A 67 7.88 14.32 9.07
CA ARG A 67 7.37 13.34 10.03
C ARG A 67 6.22 12.57 9.40
N ALA A 68 6.26 11.26 9.56
CA ALA A 68 5.25 10.33 9.07
C ALA A 68 4.71 9.44 10.19
N MET A 69 3.48 9.02 10.05
CA MET A 69 2.87 8.02 10.92
C MET A 69 2.07 7.01 10.12
N ALA A 70 2.19 5.73 10.47
CA ALA A 70 1.37 4.66 9.91
C ALA A 70 0.26 4.29 10.90
N CYS A 71 -1.01 4.39 10.44
CA CYS A 71 -2.23 4.12 11.18
C CYS A 71 -2.93 2.88 10.61
N TYR A 72 -3.02 1.79 11.37
CA TYR A 72 -3.60 0.53 10.91
C TYR A 72 -4.22 -0.28 12.06
N GLY A 73 -5.14 -1.18 11.74
CA GLY A 73 -5.77 -2.06 12.72
C GLY A 73 -4.80 -3.03 13.41
N GLY A 74 -5.18 -3.51 14.61
CA GLY A 74 -4.38 -4.47 15.39
C GLY A 74 -3.49 -3.86 16.46
N ARG A 75 -3.45 -2.52 16.59
CA ARG A 75 -2.88 -1.82 17.75
C ARG A 75 -3.98 -1.22 18.62
N ALA A 76 -3.69 -1.02 19.91
CA ALA A 76 -4.58 -0.28 20.78
C ALA A 76 -4.75 1.17 20.25
N ALA A 77 -6.00 1.60 20.05
CA ALA A 77 -6.30 2.92 19.49
C ALA A 77 -5.71 4.06 20.34
N MET A 78 -5.64 3.87 21.66
CA MET A 78 -5.08 4.84 22.61
C MET A 78 -3.59 5.12 22.36
N ASP A 79 -2.81 4.10 21.99
CA ASP A 79 -1.39 4.26 21.73
C ASP A 79 -1.14 5.06 20.43
N GLU A 80 -1.94 4.81 19.41
CA GLU A 80 -1.86 5.61 18.18
C GLU A 80 -2.28 7.07 18.39
N HIS A 81 -3.30 7.33 19.23
CA HIS A 81 -3.69 8.68 19.63
C HIS A 81 -2.55 9.45 20.28
N ARG A 82 -1.87 8.79 21.23
CA ARG A 82 -0.74 9.38 21.92
C ARG A 82 0.42 9.68 20.98
N MET A 83 0.71 8.72 20.11
CA MET A 83 1.75 8.86 19.07
C MET A 83 1.42 10.00 18.08
N MET A 84 0.17 10.13 17.63
CA MET A 84 -0.25 11.21 16.72
C MET A 84 0.07 12.59 17.28
N LYS A 85 -0.24 12.81 18.57
CA LYS A 85 0.03 14.07 19.26
C LYS A 85 1.53 14.33 19.49
N GLN A 86 2.33 13.29 19.65
CA GLN A 86 3.77 13.40 19.86
C GLN A 86 4.54 13.61 18.56
N VAL A 87 4.18 12.85 17.52
CA VAL A 87 4.87 12.86 16.24
C VAL A 87 4.49 14.09 15.41
N ARG A 88 3.23 14.53 15.48
CA ARG A 88 2.67 15.61 14.63
C ARG A 88 3.05 15.39 13.16
N PRO A 89 2.59 14.29 12.54
CA PRO A 89 3.03 13.92 11.21
C PRO A 89 2.47 14.86 10.15
N GLN A 90 3.27 15.26 9.18
CA GLN A 90 2.80 15.94 7.97
C GLN A 90 2.17 14.99 6.96
N ILE A 91 2.57 13.71 6.98
CA ILE A 91 2.01 12.68 6.09
C ILE A 91 1.55 11.49 6.94
N ILE A 92 0.29 11.09 6.75
CA ILE A 92 -0.30 9.93 7.42
C ILE A 92 -0.50 8.82 6.40
N PHE A 93 0.04 7.64 6.70
CA PHE A 93 -0.21 6.41 5.95
C PHE A 93 -1.23 5.56 6.71
N GLY A 94 -2.14 4.89 6.01
CA GLY A 94 -3.05 4.02 6.75
C GLY A 94 -4.08 3.28 5.92
N THR A 95 -4.73 2.33 6.59
CA THR A 95 -5.89 1.64 6.02
C THR A 95 -7.15 2.51 6.16
N PRO A 96 -8.11 2.42 5.21
CA PRO A 96 -9.27 3.30 5.17
C PRO A 96 -10.06 3.37 6.46
N GLY A 97 -10.36 2.21 7.06
CA GLY A 97 -11.12 2.14 8.31
C GLY A 97 -10.42 2.83 9.48
N ARG A 98 -9.08 2.68 9.60
CA ARG A 98 -8.32 3.29 10.70
C ARG A 98 -8.17 4.81 10.53
N LEU A 99 -7.98 5.27 9.31
CA LEU A 99 -7.96 6.70 9.00
C LEU A 99 -9.30 7.37 9.35
N ASN A 100 -10.42 6.71 9.03
CA ASN A 100 -11.75 7.16 9.44
C ASN A 100 -11.91 7.23 10.97
N ASP A 101 -11.41 6.23 11.70
CA ASP A 101 -11.46 6.21 13.17
C ASP A 101 -10.72 7.40 13.79
N HIS A 102 -9.52 7.72 13.26
CA HIS A 102 -8.75 8.88 13.72
C HIS A 102 -9.46 10.21 13.42
N LEU A 103 -10.09 10.35 12.25
CA LEU A 103 -10.88 11.55 11.92
C LEU A 103 -12.12 11.68 12.80
N ASP A 104 -12.85 10.58 13.04
CA ASP A 104 -14.04 10.57 13.89
C ASP A 104 -13.72 10.96 15.34
N LYS A 105 -12.51 10.64 15.79
CA LYS A 105 -12.02 10.98 17.14
C LYS A 105 -11.31 12.34 17.21
N GLY A 106 -11.20 13.06 16.11
CA GLY A 106 -10.54 14.37 16.04
C GLY A 106 -9.06 14.32 16.40
N ASN A 107 -8.35 13.26 16.02
CA ASN A 107 -6.93 13.10 16.33
C ASN A 107 -6.03 13.99 15.51
N PHE A 108 -6.49 14.44 14.37
CA PHE A 108 -5.87 15.45 13.51
C PHE A 108 -6.94 16.24 12.77
N SER A 109 -6.57 17.43 12.31
CA SER A 109 -7.47 18.31 11.58
C SER A 109 -7.65 17.86 10.13
N PRO A 110 -8.88 17.65 9.63
CA PRO A 110 -9.13 17.32 8.23
C PRO A 110 -8.92 18.53 7.28
N TYR A 111 -8.91 19.75 7.81
CA TYR A 111 -8.88 20.98 7.01
C TYR A 111 -7.53 21.25 6.36
N HIS A 112 -6.45 20.71 6.91
CA HIS A 112 -5.08 20.87 6.41
C HIS A 112 -4.71 19.82 5.36
N ILE A 113 -5.51 18.76 5.19
CA ILE A 113 -5.27 17.71 4.20
C ILE A 113 -5.54 18.25 2.80
N LYS A 114 -4.46 18.41 2.02
CA LYS A 114 -4.49 18.92 0.64
C LYS A 114 -4.35 17.83 -0.40
N TYR A 115 -3.70 16.72 -0.04
CA TYR A 115 -3.32 15.64 -0.96
C TYR A 115 -3.82 14.30 -0.45
N LEU A 116 -4.51 13.56 -1.30
CA LEU A 116 -4.93 12.19 -1.05
C LEU A 116 -4.24 11.28 -2.07
N ILE A 117 -3.45 10.36 -1.59
CA ILE A 117 -2.82 9.31 -2.36
C ILE A 117 -3.54 8.00 -2.04
N ILE A 118 -3.92 7.22 -3.05
CA ILE A 118 -4.42 5.86 -2.85
C ILE A 118 -3.47 4.92 -3.57
N ASP A 119 -2.65 4.23 -2.80
CA ASP A 119 -1.69 3.24 -3.31
C ASP A 119 -2.35 1.86 -3.39
N GLU A 120 -2.04 1.11 -4.43
CA GLU A 120 -2.73 -0.15 -4.76
C GLU A 120 -4.26 0.02 -4.79
N PHE A 121 -4.73 1.00 -5.55
CA PHE A 121 -6.15 1.35 -5.64
C PHE A 121 -7.03 0.16 -6.05
N ASP A 122 -6.58 -0.65 -7.01
CA ASP A 122 -7.21 -1.89 -7.43
C ASP A 122 -7.40 -2.85 -6.24
N LYS A 123 -6.39 -3.02 -5.40
CA LYS A 123 -6.47 -3.86 -4.21
C LYS A 123 -7.42 -3.29 -3.16
N CYS A 124 -7.46 -1.98 -2.98
CA CYS A 124 -8.44 -1.35 -2.10
C CYS A 124 -9.89 -1.65 -2.55
N LEU A 125 -10.14 -1.64 -3.86
CA LEU A 125 -11.47 -1.99 -4.41
C LEU A 125 -11.77 -3.49 -4.27
N GLU A 126 -10.82 -4.37 -4.60
CA GLU A 126 -10.95 -5.82 -4.45
C GLU A 126 -11.24 -6.25 -2.99
N MET A 127 -10.66 -5.55 -2.02
CA MET A 127 -10.89 -5.78 -0.59
C MET A 127 -12.21 -5.18 -0.07
N GLY A 128 -12.97 -4.50 -0.92
CA GLY A 128 -14.28 -3.93 -0.58
C GLY A 128 -14.23 -2.62 0.21
N PHE A 129 -13.12 -1.87 0.18
CA PHE A 129 -12.96 -0.62 0.93
C PHE A 129 -13.62 0.61 0.30
N GLN A 130 -14.54 0.42 -0.64
CA GLN A 130 -15.20 1.52 -1.35
C GLN A 130 -15.94 2.48 -0.40
N ASP A 131 -16.71 1.92 0.55
CA ASP A 131 -17.50 2.71 1.49
C ASP A 131 -16.62 3.47 2.46
N GLU A 132 -15.56 2.84 2.98
CA GLU A 132 -14.60 3.49 3.88
C GLU A 132 -13.83 4.60 3.17
N MET A 133 -13.40 4.40 1.92
CA MET A 133 -12.73 5.43 1.12
C MET A 133 -13.68 6.58 0.81
N SER A 134 -14.93 6.30 0.42
CA SER A 134 -15.96 7.30 0.21
C SER A 134 -16.21 8.15 1.46
N ARG A 135 -16.35 7.50 2.62
CA ARG A 135 -16.52 8.17 3.91
C ARG A 135 -15.30 9.02 4.29
N LEU A 136 -14.10 8.53 4.03
CA LEU A 136 -12.85 9.25 4.26
C LEU A 136 -12.80 10.55 3.44
N ILE A 137 -13.02 10.45 2.12
CA ILE A 137 -12.95 11.59 1.20
C ILE A 137 -13.95 12.68 1.57
N LYS A 138 -15.18 12.30 1.94
CA LYS A 138 -16.21 13.26 2.36
C LYS A 138 -15.84 14.07 3.61
N LYS A 139 -14.92 13.57 4.41
CA LYS A 139 -14.44 14.25 5.63
C LYS A 139 -13.25 15.18 5.40
N LEU A 140 -12.75 15.30 4.18
CA LEU A 140 -11.55 16.06 3.84
C LEU A 140 -11.90 17.34 3.04
N PRO A 141 -12.44 18.40 3.68
CA PRO A 141 -12.90 19.58 2.95
C PRO A 141 -11.77 20.41 2.34
N GLY A 142 -10.54 20.24 2.82
CA GLY A 142 -9.34 20.90 2.31
C GLY A 142 -8.68 20.22 1.12
N LEU A 143 -9.23 19.07 0.69
CA LEU A 143 -8.61 18.25 -0.35
C LEU A 143 -8.58 18.99 -1.70
N ARG A 144 -7.41 18.99 -2.32
CA ARG A 144 -7.15 19.69 -3.60
C ARG A 144 -6.84 18.75 -4.75
N ARG A 145 -6.12 17.65 -4.46
CA ARG A 145 -5.66 16.73 -5.49
C ARG A 145 -5.67 15.29 -5.02
N HIS A 146 -6.00 14.42 -5.95
CA HIS A 146 -5.99 12.97 -5.77
C HIS A 146 -4.91 12.33 -6.63
N PHE A 147 -4.19 11.35 -6.07
CA PHE A 147 -3.21 10.56 -6.79
C PHE A 147 -3.55 9.07 -6.61
N LEU A 148 -4.00 8.43 -7.68
CA LEU A 148 -4.34 7.01 -7.68
C LEU A 148 -3.22 6.22 -8.33
N LEU A 149 -2.71 5.21 -7.63
CA LEU A 149 -1.68 4.31 -8.14
C LEU A 149 -2.24 2.89 -8.16
N SER A 150 -2.16 2.22 -9.30
CA SER A 150 -2.74 0.89 -9.50
C SER A 150 -1.84 0.04 -10.39
N ALA A 151 -1.90 -1.27 -10.21
CA ALA A 151 -1.26 -2.21 -11.12
C ALA A 151 -2.18 -2.56 -12.29
N THR A 152 -3.48 -2.56 -12.07
CA THR A 152 -4.50 -2.84 -13.07
C THR A 152 -5.37 -1.61 -13.32
N GLU A 153 -5.99 -1.55 -14.49
CA GLU A 153 -6.97 -0.53 -14.80
C GLU A 153 -8.31 -0.91 -14.14
N ALA A 154 -8.85 -0.02 -13.31
CA ALA A 154 -10.24 -0.13 -12.94
C ALA A 154 -11.08 0.20 -14.19
N GLU A 155 -12.12 -0.59 -14.48
CA GLU A 155 -13.02 -0.35 -15.61
C GLU A 155 -13.56 1.08 -15.59
N GLU A 156 -13.88 1.59 -14.39
CA GLU A 156 -14.19 3.00 -14.14
C GLU A 156 -13.64 3.41 -12.77
N ILE A 157 -13.13 4.65 -12.67
CA ILE A 157 -12.83 5.25 -11.37
C ILE A 157 -14.18 5.56 -10.69
N PRO A 158 -14.45 4.96 -9.51
CA PRO A 158 -15.73 5.16 -8.85
C PRO A 158 -16.01 6.64 -8.58
N ARG A 159 -17.25 7.06 -8.79
CA ARG A 159 -17.68 8.46 -8.65
C ARG A 159 -17.40 9.05 -7.26
N PHE A 160 -17.31 8.22 -6.23
CA PHE A 160 -17.02 8.70 -4.87
C PHE A 160 -15.64 9.33 -4.71
N VAL A 161 -14.71 9.06 -5.61
CA VAL A 161 -13.37 9.66 -5.56
C VAL A 161 -13.41 11.14 -5.93
N HIS A 162 -14.46 11.59 -6.63
CA HIS A 162 -14.66 12.99 -7.03
C HIS A 162 -13.47 13.61 -7.75
N MET A 163 -12.81 12.85 -8.62
CA MET A 163 -11.68 13.36 -9.39
C MET A 163 -12.13 14.45 -10.37
N GLY A 164 -11.32 15.48 -10.47
CA GLY A 164 -11.48 16.56 -11.44
C GLY A 164 -10.90 16.19 -12.82
N ARG A 165 -10.14 17.10 -13.43
CA ARG A 165 -9.32 16.76 -14.59
C ARG A 165 -8.22 15.80 -14.20
N VAL A 166 -8.02 14.75 -14.97
CA VAL A 166 -7.10 13.65 -14.66
C VAL A 166 -6.00 13.57 -15.69
N ASP A 167 -4.75 13.57 -15.23
CA ASP A 167 -3.60 13.12 -16.01
C ASP A 167 -3.45 11.60 -15.80
N LYS A 168 -3.77 10.81 -16.84
CA LYS A 168 -3.57 9.36 -16.81
C LYS A 168 -2.22 9.01 -17.42
N ILE A 169 -1.40 8.33 -16.64
CA ILE A 169 -0.06 7.89 -17.01
C ILE A 169 -0.03 6.37 -16.92
N ASP A 170 0.21 5.70 -18.06
CA ASP A 170 0.24 4.25 -18.15
C ASP A 170 1.65 3.76 -18.47
N TYR A 171 2.22 3.02 -17.53
CA TYR A 171 3.53 2.36 -17.67
C TYR A 171 3.41 0.83 -17.68
N ARG A 172 2.21 0.31 -17.91
CA ARG A 172 2.06 -1.13 -18.10
C ARG A 172 2.71 -1.49 -19.44
N MET A 173 3.58 -2.47 -19.40
CA MET A 173 4.10 -3.07 -20.63
C MET A 173 3.02 -3.97 -21.22
N ASP A 174 2.96 -4.09 -22.54
CA ASP A 174 2.12 -5.08 -23.21
C ASP A 174 2.38 -6.46 -22.59
N GLU A 175 1.32 -7.26 -22.40
CA GLU A 175 1.34 -8.53 -21.64
C GLU A 175 2.37 -9.57 -22.15
N GLU A 176 3.00 -9.34 -23.29
CA GLU A 176 4.01 -10.24 -23.88
C GLU A 176 5.41 -10.18 -23.22
N GLN A 177 5.65 -9.26 -22.29
CA GLN A 177 6.93 -9.18 -21.59
C GLN A 177 6.83 -9.64 -20.14
N VAL A 178 6.61 -10.93 -19.94
CA VAL A 178 7.05 -11.59 -18.69
C VAL A 178 8.55 -11.32 -18.58
N PRO A 179 9.04 -10.72 -17.46
CA PRO A 179 10.47 -10.49 -17.32
C PRO A 179 11.23 -11.79 -17.59
N ASP A 180 12.21 -11.78 -18.50
CA ASP A 180 13.08 -12.93 -18.82
C ASP A 180 13.76 -13.57 -17.60
N ARG A 181 13.57 -12.98 -16.42
CA ARG A 181 14.14 -13.42 -15.14
C ARG A 181 13.20 -14.30 -14.31
N VAL A 182 11.94 -14.48 -14.71
CA VAL A 182 10.97 -15.32 -13.99
C VAL A 182 10.68 -16.55 -14.80
N HIS A 183 11.10 -17.71 -14.31
CA HIS A 183 10.78 -19.00 -14.90
C HIS A 183 9.66 -19.66 -14.09
N ILE A 184 8.58 -20.04 -14.75
CA ILE A 184 7.44 -20.69 -14.12
C ILE A 184 7.49 -22.18 -14.39
N TYR A 185 7.47 -22.97 -13.34
CA TYR A 185 7.45 -24.43 -13.40
C TYR A 185 6.21 -24.97 -12.72
N LYS A 186 5.61 -26.03 -13.31
CA LYS A 186 4.55 -26.80 -12.70
C LYS A 186 5.12 -28.11 -12.20
N VAL A 187 4.90 -28.39 -10.92
CA VAL A 187 5.27 -29.68 -10.31
C VAL A 187 3.99 -30.45 -10.01
N GLU A 188 3.86 -31.66 -10.52
CA GLU A 188 2.74 -32.53 -10.26
C GLU A 188 3.03 -33.41 -9.05
N SER A 189 2.10 -33.43 -8.09
CA SER A 189 2.18 -34.32 -6.92
C SER A 189 1.37 -35.58 -7.20
N PRO A 190 1.92 -36.78 -6.99
CA PRO A 190 1.23 -38.03 -7.20
C PRO A 190 0.13 -38.28 -6.16
N VAL A 191 0.16 -37.59 -5.04
CA VAL A 191 -0.79 -37.71 -3.94
C VAL A 191 -1.49 -36.37 -3.65
N LYS A 192 -2.69 -36.47 -3.04
CA LYS A 192 -3.49 -35.28 -2.70
C LYS A 192 -2.80 -34.40 -1.65
N ASP A 193 -2.08 -35.00 -0.70
CA ASP A 193 -1.27 -34.28 0.27
C ASP A 193 0.10 -33.97 -0.34
N LYS A 194 0.38 -32.68 -0.50
CA LYS A 194 1.57 -32.19 -1.24
C LYS A 194 2.79 -31.98 -0.36
N LEU A 195 2.73 -32.31 0.95
CA LEU A 195 3.85 -32.04 1.88
C LEU A 195 5.13 -32.81 1.52
N GLU A 196 5.00 -34.11 1.17
CA GLU A 196 6.15 -34.90 0.74
C GLU A 196 6.75 -34.37 -0.56
N SER A 197 5.89 -34.03 -1.54
CA SER A 197 6.34 -33.45 -2.81
C SER A 197 7.04 -32.10 -2.59
N LEU A 198 6.55 -31.29 -1.66
CA LEU A 198 7.20 -30.03 -1.26
C LEU A 198 8.56 -30.29 -0.61
N GLY A 199 8.67 -31.23 0.31
CA GLY A 199 9.93 -31.61 0.94
C GLY A 199 10.97 -32.09 -0.08
N LEU A 200 10.58 -32.92 -1.05
CA LEU A 200 11.44 -33.35 -2.13
C LEU A 200 11.88 -32.18 -3.02
N LEU A 201 10.96 -31.31 -3.37
CA LEU A 201 11.26 -30.10 -4.15
C LEU A 201 12.28 -29.21 -3.44
N LEU A 202 12.08 -28.91 -2.17
CA LEU A 202 13.00 -28.09 -1.37
C LEU A 202 14.39 -28.72 -1.28
N ARG A 203 14.49 -30.02 -1.09
CA ARG A 203 15.78 -30.72 -1.12
C ARG A 203 16.45 -30.63 -2.49
N SER A 204 15.70 -30.68 -3.58
CA SER A 204 16.26 -30.53 -4.94
C SER A 204 16.75 -29.12 -5.24
N LEU A 205 16.18 -28.11 -4.59
CA LEU A 205 16.62 -26.71 -4.71
C LEU A 205 17.89 -26.40 -3.89
N GLY A 206 18.23 -27.28 -2.92
CA GLY A 206 19.42 -27.11 -2.09
C GLY A 206 19.39 -25.84 -1.25
N ASP A 207 20.50 -25.11 -1.20
CA ASP A 207 20.67 -23.90 -0.38
C ASP A 207 20.04 -22.63 -0.99
N GLN A 208 19.15 -22.77 -1.97
CA GLN A 208 18.49 -21.61 -2.57
C GLN A 208 17.45 -21.02 -1.60
N SER A 209 17.47 -19.70 -1.45
CA SER A 209 16.44 -18.99 -0.68
C SER A 209 15.05 -19.24 -1.29
N THR A 210 14.15 -19.84 -0.52
CA THR A 210 12.85 -20.28 -1.01
C THR A 210 11.73 -19.73 -0.13
N ILE A 211 10.65 -19.24 -0.75
CA ILE A 211 9.42 -18.83 -0.06
C ILE A 211 8.28 -19.72 -0.52
N VAL A 212 7.55 -20.30 0.44
CA VAL A 212 6.36 -21.14 0.18
C VAL A 212 5.11 -20.37 0.56
N PHE A 213 4.22 -20.14 -0.42
CA PHE A 213 2.93 -19.50 -0.20
C PHE A 213 1.82 -20.54 -0.09
N LEU A 214 0.95 -20.38 0.90
CA LEU A 214 -0.20 -21.24 1.15
C LEU A 214 -1.44 -20.38 1.43
N ASN A 215 -2.63 -20.89 1.05
CA ASN A 215 -3.89 -20.13 1.12
C ASN A 215 -4.43 -19.95 2.55
N TYR A 216 -4.08 -20.83 3.48
CA TYR A 216 -4.66 -20.84 4.82
C TYR A 216 -3.57 -20.86 5.89
N ARG A 217 -3.80 -20.15 6.99
CA ARG A 217 -2.88 -20.07 8.13
C ARG A 217 -2.58 -21.46 8.72
N ASP A 218 -3.60 -22.28 8.93
CA ASP A 218 -3.44 -23.64 9.46
C ASP A 218 -2.55 -24.51 8.54
N SER A 219 -2.67 -24.30 7.23
CA SER A 219 -1.79 -24.97 6.26
C SER A 219 -0.34 -24.52 6.38
N VAL A 220 -0.10 -23.24 6.65
CA VAL A 220 1.25 -22.70 6.90
C VAL A 220 1.83 -23.32 8.16
N GLU A 221 1.08 -23.34 9.27
CA GLU A 221 1.52 -23.92 10.55
C GLU A 221 1.83 -25.41 10.43
N ARG A 222 0.95 -26.17 9.76
CA ARG A 222 1.15 -27.61 9.48
C ARG A 222 2.39 -27.85 8.63
N THR A 223 2.56 -27.07 7.56
CA THR A 223 3.68 -27.19 6.65
C THR A 223 5.01 -26.84 7.36
N ASN A 224 5.01 -25.76 8.14
CA ASN A 224 6.19 -25.40 8.94
C ASN A 224 6.61 -26.53 9.89
N LYS A 225 5.65 -27.10 10.64
CA LYS A 225 5.92 -28.22 11.55
C LYS A 225 6.53 -29.41 10.80
N TYR A 226 5.92 -29.79 9.67
CA TYR A 226 6.42 -30.88 8.84
C TYR A 226 7.86 -30.64 8.35
N LEU A 227 8.15 -29.44 7.84
CA LEU A 227 9.48 -29.09 7.32
C LEU A 227 10.54 -29.09 8.43
N VAL A 228 10.23 -28.57 9.61
CA VAL A 228 11.13 -28.64 10.79
C VAL A 228 11.41 -30.09 11.18
N GLU A 229 10.39 -30.98 11.20
CA GLU A 229 10.57 -32.42 11.48
C GLU A 229 11.43 -33.11 10.41
N GLN A 230 11.45 -32.60 9.18
CA GLN A 230 12.26 -33.09 8.07
C GLN A 230 13.68 -32.48 8.02
N GLY A 231 14.02 -31.59 8.96
CA GLY A 231 15.37 -31.01 9.08
C GLY A 231 15.62 -29.78 8.20
N PHE A 232 14.55 -29.06 7.79
CA PHE A 232 14.66 -27.76 7.09
C PHE A 232 14.71 -26.60 8.08
#